data_a8260de761f04593eae803fffcafc4ca
#
_entry.id   a8260de761f04593eae803fffcafc4ca
#
_cell.length_a   1.000
_cell.length_b   1.000
_cell.length_c   1.000
_cell.angle_alpha   90.00
_cell.angle_beta   90.00
_cell.angle_gamma   90.00
#
_symmetry.space_group_name_H-M   'P 1'
#
loop_
_entity.id
_entity.type
_entity.pdbx_description
1 polymer ?
#
loop_
_entity_poly.entity_id
_entity_poly.type
_entity_poly.pdbx_seq_one_letter_code
_entity_poly.pdbx_strand_id
1 'polypeptide(L)'
;EPLATAIRVQNTLREPLSMAAEYVNPEKGVETAEDALSGAMDIIAEDISDDGEIRKALRLLIHRAAVVTATGDSTENTTYKMYYDFKEPVGRIAPHRVLALNRGEKEGFLKTAIVLEEEKALEAIRRKTVIANNACGRAVMEAAADSWKRLIAPSMENETFRELFENASEQAIRVFAENLHHLLMQPPLTGRVMLGWDPGYRNGCKLAVDATGRVLDTAVVYPTQPFNKIAETKRKGTDLLKKHKVTVISIGNGTASRESEKIVAELIAESGLPVQYAIVSEAGASVYSAS
;
A
#
# COMPACT_ATOMS: atom_id res chain seq x y z
N GLU A 1 -21.73 -28.52 23.42
CA GLU A 1 -20.97 -27.63 24.33
C GLU A 1 -20.49 -28.37 25.62
N PRO A 2 -21.30 -29.14 26.39
CA PRO A 2 -20.82 -29.82 27.59
C PRO A 2 -19.68 -30.82 27.31
N LEU A 3 -19.73 -31.56 26.19
CA LEU A 3 -18.68 -32.46 25.77
C LEU A 3 -17.38 -31.70 25.46
N ALA A 4 -17.43 -30.59 24.75
CA ALA A 4 -16.28 -29.74 24.48
C ALA A 4 -15.60 -29.26 25.78
N THR A 5 -16.41 -28.79 26.73
CA THR A 5 -15.91 -28.39 28.05
C THR A 5 -15.23 -29.54 28.80
N ALA A 6 -15.81 -30.75 28.80
CA ALA A 6 -15.23 -31.92 29.43
C ALA A 6 -13.89 -32.33 28.80
N ILE A 7 -13.78 -32.26 27.46
CA ILE A 7 -12.52 -32.54 26.72
C ILE A 7 -11.46 -31.48 27.05
N ARG A 8 -11.82 -30.20 27.08
CA ARG A 8 -10.87 -29.08 27.36
C ARG A 8 -10.25 -29.15 28.77
N VAL A 9 -11.00 -29.63 29.74
CA VAL A 9 -10.47 -29.76 31.13
C VAL A 9 -9.36 -30.82 31.23
N GLN A 10 -9.31 -31.79 30.33
CA GLN A 10 -8.25 -32.82 30.21
C GLN A 10 -7.97 -33.58 31.51
N ASN A 11 -8.94 -33.68 32.42
CA ASN A 11 -8.78 -34.32 33.75
C ASN A 11 -9.27 -35.78 33.81
N THR A 12 -9.59 -36.37 32.66
CA THR A 12 -10.10 -37.75 32.57
C THR A 12 -9.22 -38.63 31.68
N LEU A 13 -9.22 -39.94 32.01
CA LEU A 13 -8.57 -40.94 31.16
C LEU A 13 -9.52 -41.59 30.13
N ARG A 14 -10.80 -41.19 30.12
CA ARG A 14 -11.78 -41.67 29.14
C ARG A 14 -11.40 -41.18 27.75
N GLU A 15 -11.65 -42.04 26.77
CA GLU A 15 -11.51 -41.65 25.35
C GLU A 15 -12.63 -40.67 24.96
N PRO A 16 -12.32 -39.58 24.23
CA PRO A 16 -13.31 -38.59 23.81
C PRO A 16 -14.51 -39.16 23.07
N LEU A 17 -14.29 -40.16 22.21
CA LEU A 17 -15.38 -40.85 21.49
C LEU A 17 -16.32 -41.60 22.45
N SER A 18 -15.77 -42.23 23.49
CA SER A 18 -16.57 -42.89 24.53
C SER A 18 -17.43 -41.90 25.34
N MET A 19 -16.89 -40.69 25.56
CA MET A 19 -17.63 -39.62 26.23
C MET A 19 -18.73 -39.06 25.27
N ALA A 20 -18.45 -38.97 23.98
CA ALA A 20 -19.36 -38.47 22.97
C ALA A 20 -20.64 -39.30 22.81
N ALA A 21 -20.56 -40.63 23.09
CA ALA A 21 -21.72 -41.52 23.03
C ALA A 21 -22.88 -41.11 23.99
N GLU A 22 -22.56 -40.40 25.06
CA GLU A 22 -23.57 -39.90 26.02
C GLU A 22 -24.33 -38.68 25.49
N TYR A 23 -23.87 -38.09 24.39
CA TYR A 23 -24.42 -36.87 23.80
C TYR A 23 -25.10 -37.09 22.44
N VAL A 24 -25.30 -38.35 22.04
CA VAL A 24 -26.08 -38.69 20.81
C VAL A 24 -27.54 -38.30 21.01
N ASN A 25 -28.07 -37.52 20.10
CA ASN A 25 -29.47 -37.07 20.13
C ASN A 25 -29.97 -36.84 18.69
N PRO A 26 -30.59 -37.85 18.07
CA PRO A 26 -31.09 -37.77 16.71
C PRO A 26 -32.13 -36.66 16.49
N GLU A 27 -32.95 -36.34 17.54
CA GLU A 27 -33.91 -35.26 17.46
C GLU A 27 -33.27 -33.87 17.28
N LYS A 28 -32.03 -33.72 17.67
CA LYS A 28 -31.23 -32.50 17.51
C LYS A 28 -30.17 -32.59 16.37
N GLY A 29 -30.29 -33.63 15.52
CA GLY A 29 -29.41 -33.81 14.37
C GLY A 29 -28.03 -34.38 14.70
N VAL A 30 -27.84 -34.96 15.89
CA VAL A 30 -26.63 -35.65 16.30
C VAL A 30 -26.90 -37.14 16.31
N GLU A 31 -26.61 -37.81 15.21
CA GLU A 31 -27.06 -39.21 14.98
C GLU A 31 -26.04 -40.21 15.55
N THR A 32 -24.76 -39.86 15.57
CA THR A 32 -23.67 -40.75 16.01
C THR A 32 -22.77 -40.12 17.06
N ALA A 33 -21.94 -40.93 17.74
CA ALA A 33 -20.93 -40.43 18.66
C ALA A 33 -19.82 -39.64 17.95
N GLU A 34 -19.55 -39.97 16.70
CA GLU A 34 -18.63 -39.26 15.81
C GLU A 34 -19.15 -37.84 15.51
N ASP A 35 -20.46 -37.70 15.22
CA ASP A 35 -21.07 -36.38 15.01
C ASP A 35 -20.99 -35.52 16.28
N ALA A 36 -21.27 -36.11 17.44
CA ALA A 36 -21.17 -35.43 18.72
C ALA A 36 -19.74 -34.96 19.00
N LEU A 37 -18.75 -35.83 18.73
CA LEU A 37 -17.34 -35.51 18.89
C LEU A 37 -16.88 -34.42 17.89
N SER A 38 -17.25 -34.54 16.62
CA SER A 38 -16.94 -33.54 15.60
C SER A 38 -17.44 -32.15 16.00
N GLY A 39 -18.70 -32.04 16.41
CA GLY A 39 -19.27 -30.79 16.89
C GLY A 39 -18.56 -30.25 18.15
N ALA A 40 -18.10 -31.13 19.05
CA ALA A 40 -17.32 -30.71 20.21
C ALA A 40 -15.94 -30.19 19.82
N MET A 41 -15.29 -30.83 18.83
CA MET A 41 -13.98 -30.40 18.28
C MET A 41 -14.08 -29.06 17.58
N ASP A 42 -15.15 -28.82 16.82
CA ASP A 42 -15.41 -27.52 16.20
C ASP A 42 -15.54 -26.40 17.25
N ILE A 43 -16.30 -26.62 18.31
CA ILE A 43 -16.43 -25.67 19.41
C ILE A 43 -15.07 -25.39 20.06
N ILE A 44 -14.24 -26.43 20.30
CA ILE A 44 -12.89 -26.26 20.86
C ILE A 44 -12.02 -25.45 19.89
N ALA A 45 -12.11 -25.69 18.59
CA ALA A 45 -11.36 -24.98 17.58
C ALA A 45 -11.75 -23.48 17.53
N GLU A 46 -13.04 -23.17 17.63
CA GLU A 46 -13.57 -21.80 17.71
C GLU A 46 -13.10 -21.09 18.99
N ASP A 47 -13.22 -21.73 20.14
CA ASP A 47 -12.74 -21.21 21.43
C ASP A 47 -11.24 -20.88 21.40
N ILE A 48 -10.41 -21.74 20.77
CA ILE A 48 -8.98 -21.51 20.59
C ILE A 48 -8.75 -20.30 19.66
N SER A 49 -9.52 -20.20 18.60
CA SER A 49 -9.45 -19.10 17.64
C SER A 49 -9.77 -17.75 18.28
N ASP A 50 -10.70 -17.72 19.23
CA ASP A 50 -11.17 -16.49 19.88
C ASP A 50 -10.35 -16.10 21.11
N ASP A 51 -9.44 -16.98 21.57
CA ASP A 51 -8.61 -16.71 22.73
C ASP A 51 -7.62 -15.55 22.47
N GLY A 52 -7.81 -14.45 23.20
CA GLY A 52 -7.02 -13.22 23.07
C GLY A 52 -5.54 -13.42 23.42
N GLU A 53 -5.20 -14.33 24.35
CA GLU A 53 -3.82 -14.59 24.74
C GLU A 53 -3.10 -15.45 23.69
N ILE A 54 -3.81 -16.37 23.05
CA ILE A 54 -3.30 -17.14 21.91
C ILE A 54 -3.04 -16.19 20.74
N ARG A 55 -4.01 -15.36 20.38
CA ARG A 55 -3.87 -14.37 19.29
C ARG A 55 -2.71 -13.41 19.54
N LYS A 56 -2.56 -12.92 20.76
CA LYS A 56 -1.45 -12.05 21.14
C LYS A 56 -0.08 -12.75 20.99
N ALA A 57 0.02 -13.98 21.42
CA ALA A 57 1.24 -14.77 21.27
C ALA A 57 1.59 -15.00 19.79
N LEU A 58 0.58 -15.31 18.96
CA LEU A 58 0.76 -15.53 17.53
C LEU A 58 1.12 -14.22 16.78
N ARG A 59 0.55 -13.07 17.11
CA ARG A 59 0.99 -11.78 16.55
C ARG A 59 2.47 -11.54 16.79
N LEU A 60 2.94 -11.73 18.02
CA LEU A 60 4.36 -11.58 18.35
C LEU A 60 5.24 -12.58 17.59
N LEU A 61 4.75 -13.80 17.42
CA LEU A 61 5.46 -14.85 16.68
C LEU A 61 5.54 -14.50 15.18
N ILE A 62 4.44 -14.03 14.57
CA ILE A 62 4.39 -13.60 13.18
C ILE A 62 5.38 -12.46 12.93
N HIS A 63 5.37 -11.43 13.76
CA HIS A 63 6.31 -10.31 13.63
C HIS A 63 7.78 -10.77 13.70
N ARG A 64 8.06 -11.80 14.49
CA ARG A 64 9.40 -12.28 14.76
C ARG A 64 9.91 -13.27 13.74
N ALA A 65 9.05 -14.14 13.22
CA ALA A 65 9.42 -15.34 12.48
C ALA A 65 8.72 -15.52 11.13
N ALA A 66 7.62 -14.83 10.86
CA ALA A 66 6.94 -14.93 9.59
C ALA A 66 7.63 -14.12 8.48
N VAL A 67 7.34 -14.52 7.26
CA VAL A 67 7.92 -13.95 6.04
C VAL A 67 6.80 -13.52 5.11
N VAL A 68 6.88 -12.29 4.60
CA VAL A 68 6.07 -11.84 3.48
C VAL A 68 6.66 -12.43 2.21
N THR A 69 5.84 -13.08 1.42
CA THR A 69 6.21 -13.62 0.11
C THR A 69 5.33 -13.00 -0.97
N ALA A 70 5.87 -12.90 -2.18
CA ALA A 70 5.08 -12.56 -3.35
C ALA A 70 5.55 -13.39 -4.54
N THR A 71 4.60 -13.80 -5.36
CA THR A 71 4.83 -14.54 -6.60
C THR A 71 4.11 -13.85 -7.75
N GLY A 72 4.68 -13.89 -8.96
CA GLY A 72 4.10 -13.35 -10.17
C GLY A 72 4.41 -14.22 -11.36
N ASP A 73 3.79 -13.94 -12.53
CA ASP A 73 4.10 -14.66 -13.75
C ASP A 73 5.40 -14.13 -14.36
N SER A 74 6.43 -14.98 -14.37
CA SER A 74 7.76 -14.62 -14.88
C SER A 74 7.78 -14.34 -16.39
N THR A 75 6.73 -14.71 -17.12
CA THR A 75 6.60 -14.45 -18.56
C THR A 75 6.18 -13.01 -18.86
N GLU A 76 5.58 -12.32 -17.89
CA GLU A 76 5.16 -10.93 -18.02
C GLU A 76 6.28 -9.96 -17.62
N ASN A 77 6.52 -8.96 -18.45
CA ASN A 77 7.50 -7.92 -18.15
C ASN A 77 6.81 -6.66 -17.60
N THR A 78 6.47 -6.70 -16.32
CA THR A 78 5.82 -5.60 -15.61
C THR A 78 6.78 -4.82 -14.72
N THR A 79 6.33 -3.69 -14.18
CA THR A 79 7.06 -2.93 -13.16
C THR A 79 7.24 -3.71 -11.85
N TYR A 80 6.48 -4.80 -11.67
CA TYR A 80 6.52 -5.66 -10.48
C TYR A 80 7.49 -6.84 -10.60
N LYS A 81 8.23 -6.96 -11.70
CA LYS A 81 9.15 -8.09 -11.96
C LYS A 81 10.11 -8.38 -10.81
N MET A 82 10.55 -7.35 -10.11
CA MET A 82 11.44 -7.49 -8.94
C MET A 82 10.78 -8.19 -7.74
N TYR A 83 9.46 -8.35 -7.75
CA TYR A 83 8.67 -8.99 -6.69
C TYR A 83 8.14 -10.37 -7.08
N TYR A 84 8.46 -10.92 -8.25
CA TYR A 84 7.93 -12.21 -8.71
C TYR A 84 8.43 -13.42 -7.91
N ASP A 85 9.54 -13.30 -7.23
CA ASP A 85 10.05 -14.26 -6.25
C ASP A 85 10.55 -13.49 -5.01
N PHE A 86 9.62 -12.80 -4.38
CA PHE A 86 9.95 -11.92 -3.25
C PHE A 86 9.78 -12.65 -1.93
N LYS A 87 10.74 -12.41 -1.03
CA LYS A 87 10.71 -12.96 0.32
C LYS A 87 11.44 -12.04 1.29
N GLU A 88 10.72 -11.56 2.31
CA GLU A 88 11.30 -10.69 3.34
C GLU A 88 10.61 -10.88 4.69
N PRO A 89 11.33 -10.87 5.84
CA PRO A 89 10.73 -10.99 7.16
C PRO A 89 9.71 -9.88 7.44
N VAL A 90 8.55 -10.25 8.02
CA VAL A 90 7.46 -9.33 8.38
C VAL A 90 7.97 -8.14 9.20
N GLY A 91 8.80 -8.39 10.21
CA GLY A 91 9.32 -7.35 11.10
C GLY A 91 10.39 -6.44 10.50
N ARG A 92 10.79 -6.63 9.24
CA ARG A 92 11.86 -5.87 8.57
C ARG A 92 11.48 -5.31 7.21
N ILE A 93 10.32 -5.68 6.70
CA ILE A 93 9.89 -5.24 5.36
C ILE A 93 9.78 -3.71 5.30
N ALA A 94 10.38 -3.14 4.25
CA ALA A 94 10.34 -1.70 4.07
C ALA A 94 8.95 -1.21 3.61
N PRO A 95 8.46 -0.07 4.13
CA PRO A 95 7.11 0.45 3.83
C PRO A 95 6.81 0.59 2.34
N HIS A 96 7.75 1.10 1.55
CA HIS A 96 7.56 1.24 0.10
C HIS A 96 7.37 -0.09 -0.63
N ARG A 97 7.95 -1.19 -0.10
CA ARG A 97 7.74 -2.54 -0.64
C ARG A 97 6.35 -3.06 -0.31
N VAL A 98 5.88 -2.84 0.92
CA VAL A 98 4.50 -3.18 1.31
C VAL A 98 3.49 -2.51 0.38
N LEU A 99 3.66 -1.21 0.10
CA LEU A 99 2.80 -0.47 -0.82
C LEU A 99 2.88 -1.00 -2.26
N ALA A 100 4.08 -1.35 -2.73
CA ALA A 100 4.27 -1.94 -4.06
C ALA A 100 3.63 -3.33 -4.17
N LEU A 101 3.77 -4.19 -3.16
CA LEU A 101 3.14 -5.51 -3.10
C LEU A 101 1.61 -5.40 -3.11
N ASN A 102 1.04 -4.55 -2.27
CA ASN A 102 -0.42 -4.33 -2.22
C ASN A 102 -0.96 -3.82 -3.57
N ARG A 103 -0.22 -2.93 -4.22
CA ARG A 103 -0.60 -2.41 -5.53
C ARG A 103 -0.53 -3.49 -6.60
N GLY A 104 0.57 -4.25 -6.65
CA GLY A 104 0.75 -5.33 -7.62
C GLY A 104 -0.28 -6.44 -7.47
N GLU A 105 -0.72 -6.73 -6.25
CA GLU A 105 -1.81 -7.66 -5.97
C GLU A 105 -3.17 -7.14 -6.45
N LYS A 106 -3.49 -5.87 -6.15
CA LYS A 106 -4.73 -5.23 -6.63
C LYS A 106 -4.80 -5.13 -8.15
N GLU A 107 -3.68 -4.97 -8.81
CA GLU A 107 -3.57 -4.94 -10.27
C GLU A 107 -3.52 -6.35 -10.89
N GLY A 108 -3.49 -7.41 -10.07
CA GLY A 108 -3.52 -8.81 -10.51
C GLY A 108 -2.17 -9.38 -10.98
N PHE A 109 -1.08 -8.66 -10.81
CA PHE A 109 0.26 -9.10 -11.22
C PHE A 109 1.00 -9.91 -10.16
N LEU A 110 0.63 -9.75 -8.90
CA LEU A 110 1.24 -10.44 -7.78
C LEU A 110 0.20 -11.20 -6.96
N LYS A 111 0.65 -12.31 -6.38
CA LYS A 111 -0.07 -13.03 -5.33
C LYS A 111 0.80 -12.97 -4.09
N THR A 112 0.30 -12.33 -3.04
CA THR A 112 1.04 -12.14 -1.79
C THR A 112 0.59 -13.14 -0.72
N ALA A 113 1.48 -13.50 0.20
CA ALA A 113 1.16 -14.33 1.33
C ALA A 113 2.08 -14.02 2.53
N ILE A 114 1.58 -14.27 3.74
CA ILE A 114 2.39 -14.28 4.95
C ILE A 114 2.59 -15.72 5.40
N VAL A 115 3.82 -16.18 5.36
CA VAL A 115 4.18 -17.55 5.65
C VAL A 115 4.85 -17.64 7.02
N LEU A 116 4.21 -18.37 7.92
CA LEU A 116 4.76 -18.79 9.20
C LEU A 116 4.86 -20.32 9.20
N GLU A 117 5.96 -20.87 9.72
CA GLU A 117 6.09 -22.32 9.89
C GLU A 117 4.99 -22.83 10.81
N GLU A 118 4.17 -23.76 10.31
CA GLU A 118 3.01 -24.32 11.03
C GLU A 118 3.40 -24.91 12.38
N GLU A 119 4.52 -25.62 12.45
CA GLU A 119 5.02 -26.21 13.71
C GLU A 119 5.23 -25.16 14.80
N LYS A 120 5.75 -23.98 14.46
CA LYS A 120 5.94 -22.90 15.43
C LYS A 120 4.62 -22.34 15.93
N ALA A 121 3.64 -22.22 15.05
CA ALA A 121 2.31 -21.75 15.42
C ALA A 121 1.61 -22.76 16.33
N LEU A 122 1.61 -24.03 15.94
CA LEU A 122 1.01 -25.10 16.72
C LEU A 122 1.67 -25.27 18.10
N GLU A 123 2.98 -25.13 18.17
CA GLU A 123 3.68 -25.15 19.46
C GLU A 123 3.30 -23.98 20.37
N ALA A 124 3.09 -22.78 19.80
CA ALA A 124 2.61 -21.62 20.56
C ALA A 124 1.19 -21.83 21.10
N ILE A 125 0.30 -22.42 20.29
CA ILE A 125 -1.07 -22.77 20.69
C ILE A 125 -1.03 -23.90 21.76
N ARG A 126 -0.28 -24.96 21.50
CA ARG A 126 -0.14 -26.11 22.38
C ARG A 126 0.24 -25.71 23.82
N ARG A 127 1.19 -24.80 23.97
CA ARG A 127 1.64 -24.30 25.30
C ARG A 127 0.52 -23.63 26.09
N LYS A 128 -0.53 -23.15 25.43
CA LYS A 128 -1.66 -22.49 26.09
C LYS A 128 -2.87 -23.42 26.31
N THR A 129 -3.01 -24.45 25.46
CA THR A 129 -4.23 -25.25 25.40
C THR A 129 -4.05 -26.68 25.94
N VAL A 130 -2.86 -27.29 25.78
CA VAL A 130 -2.61 -28.68 26.18
C VAL A 130 -2.03 -28.72 27.58
N ILE A 131 -2.84 -29.25 28.52
CA ILE A 131 -2.52 -29.31 29.94
C ILE A 131 -2.04 -30.72 30.33
N ALA A 132 -2.60 -31.77 29.71
CA ALA A 132 -2.31 -33.16 30.04
C ALA A 132 -1.96 -34.01 28.80
N ASN A 133 -1.08 -34.99 29.01
CA ASN A 133 -0.71 -35.95 27.98
C ASN A 133 -1.63 -37.18 28.02
N ASN A 134 -2.93 -36.99 27.73
CA ASN A 134 -3.95 -38.03 27.70
C ASN A 134 -4.77 -37.96 26.40
N ALA A 135 -5.81 -38.80 26.27
CA ALA A 135 -6.64 -38.84 25.08
C ALA A 135 -7.33 -37.49 24.82
N CYS A 136 -7.82 -36.79 25.85
CA CYS A 136 -8.40 -35.45 25.72
C CYS A 136 -7.36 -34.42 25.29
N GLY A 137 -6.12 -34.49 25.80
CA GLY A 137 -5.04 -33.60 25.37
C GLY A 137 -4.67 -33.78 23.90
N ARG A 138 -4.71 -35.03 23.39
CA ARG A 138 -4.53 -35.28 21.95
C ARG A 138 -5.68 -34.69 21.12
N ALA A 139 -6.93 -34.87 21.56
CA ALA A 139 -8.08 -34.28 20.91
C ALA A 139 -8.00 -32.74 20.87
N VAL A 140 -7.62 -32.09 21.96
CA VAL A 140 -7.39 -30.65 22.02
C VAL A 140 -6.29 -30.21 21.03
N MET A 141 -5.22 -31.02 20.86
CA MET A 141 -4.18 -30.71 19.90
C MET A 141 -4.66 -30.84 18.44
N GLU A 142 -5.53 -31.81 18.14
CA GLU A 142 -6.17 -31.96 16.83
C GLU A 142 -7.10 -30.77 16.54
N ALA A 143 -7.92 -30.36 17.52
CA ALA A 143 -8.75 -29.16 17.39
C ALA A 143 -7.91 -27.88 17.21
N ALA A 144 -6.74 -27.80 17.87
CA ALA A 144 -5.81 -26.68 17.70
C ALA A 144 -5.21 -26.63 16.29
N ALA A 145 -4.90 -27.78 15.70
CA ALA A 145 -4.40 -27.85 14.34
C ALA A 145 -5.48 -27.43 13.32
N ASP A 146 -6.72 -27.86 13.50
CA ASP A 146 -7.85 -27.41 12.69
C ASP A 146 -8.13 -25.92 12.86
N SER A 147 -8.16 -25.43 14.11
CA SER A 147 -8.30 -24.02 14.44
C SER A 147 -7.24 -23.15 13.74
N TRP A 148 -5.98 -23.57 13.79
CA TRP A 148 -4.89 -22.88 13.11
C TRP A 148 -5.16 -22.81 11.60
N LYS A 149 -5.39 -23.94 10.97
CA LYS A 149 -5.50 -24.05 9.52
C LYS A 149 -6.72 -23.33 8.96
N ARG A 150 -7.87 -23.49 9.58
CA ARG A 150 -9.17 -23.04 9.07
C ARG A 150 -9.56 -21.64 9.54
N LEU A 151 -9.21 -21.26 10.77
CA LEU A 151 -9.69 -20.03 11.40
C LEU A 151 -8.57 -19.01 11.64
N ILE A 152 -7.49 -19.43 12.31
CA ILE A 152 -6.48 -18.49 12.81
C ILE A 152 -5.57 -18.02 11.68
N ALA A 153 -4.95 -18.92 10.92
CA ALA A 153 -3.95 -18.55 9.91
C ALA A 153 -4.50 -17.54 8.86
N PRO A 154 -5.68 -17.77 8.23
CA PRO A 154 -6.24 -16.81 7.29
C PRO A 154 -6.59 -15.47 7.93
N SER A 155 -7.11 -15.50 9.15
CA SER A 155 -7.46 -14.28 9.89
C SER A 155 -6.21 -13.47 10.25
N MET A 156 -5.16 -14.12 10.75
CA MET A 156 -3.90 -13.49 11.13
C MET A 156 -3.13 -12.95 9.92
N GLU A 157 -3.19 -13.64 8.80
CA GLU A 157 -2.61 -13.18 7.54
C GLU A 157 -3.24 -11.85 7.11
N ASN A 158 -4.57 -11.79 7.04
CA ASN A 158 -5.30 -10.58 6.68
C ASN A 158 -5.04 -9.43 7.67
N GLU A 159 -5.02 -9.72 8.97
CA GLU A 159 -4.74 -8.75 10.03
C GLU A 159 -3.32 -8.18 9.85
N THR A 160 -2.33 -9.03 9.63
CA THR A 160 -0.93 -8.62 9.47
C THR A 160 -0.73 -7.78 8.20
N PHE A 161 -1.33 -8.17 7.08
CA PHE A 161 -1.26 -7.35 5.85
C PHE A 161 -1.89 -5.99 6.03
N ARG A 162 -3.05 -5.93 6.69
CA ARG A 162 -3.71 -4.66 6.98
C ARG A 162 -2.84 -3.75 7.84
N GLU A 163 -2.26 -4.28 8.93
CA GLU A 163 -1.37 -3.55 9.81
C GLU A 163 -0.12 -3.02 9.08
N LEU A 164 0.52 -3.88 8.28
CA LEU A 164 1.66 -3.49 7.46
C LEU A 164 1.31 -2.37 6.48
N PHE A 165 0.15 -2.47 5.82
CA PHE A 165 -0.31 -1.49 4.85
C PHE A 165 -0.67 -0.15 5.49
N GLU A 166 -1.37 -0.17 6.62
CA GLU A 166 -1.73 1.04 7.39
C GLU A 166 -0.46 1.78 7.83
N ASN A 167 0.48 1.08 8.45
CA ASN A 167 1.76 1.65 8.89
C ASN A 167 2.58 2.22 7.72
N ALA A 168 2.63 1.48 6.60
CA ALA A 168 3.34 1.92 5.40
C ALA A 168 2.69 3.17 4.76
N SER A 169 1.37 3.22 4.75
CA SER A 169 0.60 4.35 4.21
C SER A 169 0.78 5.61 5.06
N GLU A 170 0.71 5.50 6.38
CA GLU A 170 0.97 6.64 7.28
C GLU A 170 2.37 7.21 7.10
N GLN A 171 3.37 6.33 6.98
CA GLN A 171 4.75 6.78 6.76
C GLN A 171 4.90 7.45 5.38
N ALA A 172 4.29 6.91 4.33
CA ALA A 172 4.33 7.51 3.00
C ALA A 172 3.66 8.89 2.97
N ILE A 173 2.51 9.04 3.64
CA ILE A 173 1.80 10.33 3.77
C ILE A 173 2.69 11.34 4.51
N ARG A 174 3.36 10.94 5.59
CA ARG A 174 4.26 11.82 6.34
C ARG A 174 5.43 12.31 5.48
N VAL A 175 6.11 11.41 4.78
CA VAL A 175 7.21 11.76 3.87
C VAL A 175 6.72 12.67 2.75
N PHE A 176 5.55 12.39 2.18
CA PHE A 176 4.95 13.25 1.17
C PHE A 176 4.67 14.65 1.72
N ALA A 177 4.08 14.76 2.91
CA ALA A 177 3.79 16.03 3.55
C ALA A 177 5.06 16.86 3.82
N GLU A 178 6.14 16.23 4.28
CA GLU A 178 7.43 16.89 4.47
C GLU A 178 8.01 17.41 3.14
N ASN A 179 8.00 16.59 2.10
CA ASN A 179 8.49 16.99 0.78
C ASN A 179 7.65 18.13 0.19
N LEU A 180 6.32 18.08 0.35
CA LEU A 180 5.42 19.13 -0.08
C LEU A 180 5.67 20.42 0.69
N HIS A 181 5.86 20.35 2.01
CA HIS A 181 6.21 21.49 2.84
C HIS A 181 7.50 22.16 2.36
N HIS A 182 8.56 21.36 2.14
CA HIS A 182 9.82 21.90 1.61
C HIS A 182 9.66 22.54 0.24
N LEU A 183 8.83 21.97 -0.63
CA LEU A 183 8.55 22.54 -1.95
C LEU A 183 7.81 23.87 -1.86
N LEU A 184 6.79 23.97 -1.00
CA LEU A 184 5.98 25.18 -0.82
C LEU A 184 6.74 26.28 -0.08
N MET A 185 7.67 25.93 0.80
CA MET A 185 8.48 26.88 1.59
C MET A 185 9.76 27.33 0.88
N GLN A 186 9.95 26.99 -0.39
CA GLN A 186 11.07 27.53 -1.16
C GLN A 186 11.01 29.05 -1.25
N PRO A 187 12.14 29.76 -1.02
CA PRO A 187 12.15 31.21 -1.05
C PRO A 187 11.79 31.71 -2.46
N PRO A 188 10.95 32.76 -2.56
CA PRO A 188 10.60 33.34 -3.84
C PRO A 188 11.79 34.04 -4.51
N LEU A 189 11.85 34.03 -5.81
CA LEU A 189 12.82 34.82 -6.58
C LEU A 189 12.37 36.30 -6.56
N THR A 190 12.84 37.05 -5.58
CA THR A 190 12.48 38.46 -5.42
C THR A 190 13.20 39.37 -6.42
N GLY A 191 12.56 40.48 -6.77
CA GLY A 191 13.16 41.52 -7.63
C GLY A 191 13.32 41.14 -9.11
N ARG A 192 12.66 40.07 -9.56
CA ARG A 192 12.69 39.62 -10.95
C ARG A 192 11.30 39.62 -11.54
N VAL A 193 11.20 39.97 -12.83
CA VAL A 193 9.99 39.73 -13.59
C VAL A 193 10.06 38.35 -14.23
N MET A 194 9.08 37.52 -13.94
CA MET A 194 9.05 36.12 -14.35
C MET A 194 7.93 35.88 -15.38
N LEU A 195 8.18 34.98 -16.32
CA LEU A 195 7.17 34.41 -17.20
C LEU A 195 6.91 32.99 -16.76
N GLY A 196 5.75 32.72 -16.16
CA GLY A 196 5.26 31.38 -15.90
C GLY A 196 4.78 30.74 -17.18
N TRP A 197 5.26 29.54 -17.48
CA TRP A 197 4.87 28.73 -18.62
C TRP A 197 4.26 27.42 -18.11
N ASP A 198 2.92 27.33 -18.16
CA ASP A 198 2.16 26.12 -17.80
C ASP A 198 1.91 25.29 -19.07
N PRO A 199 2.62 24.15 -19.26
CA PRO A 199 2.54 23.37 -20.47
C PRO A 199 1.21 22.62 -20.63
N GLY A 200 0.68 22.49 -21.84
CA GLY A 200 -0.52 21.72 -22.12
C GLY A 200 -0.71 21.40 -23.60
N TYR A 201 -1.25 20.21 -23.90
CA TYR A 201 -1.53 19.79 -25.28
C TYR A 201 -2.86 20.33 -25.80
N ARG A 202 -3.98 20.03 -25.11
CA ARG A 202 -5.33 20.31 -25.60
C ARG A 202 -5.72 21.76 -25.42
N ASN A 203 -5.48 22.31 -24.25
CA ASN A 203 -5.88 23.67 -23.88
C ASN A 203 -4.80 24.72 -24.21
N GLY A 204 -3.70 24.28 -24.83
CA GLY A 204 -2.53 25.12 -25.07
C GLY A 204 -1.68 25.34 -23.81
N CYS A 205 -0.55 26.01 -24.03
CA CYS A 205 0.29 26.44 -22.92
C CYS A 205 -0.19 27.82 -22.44
N LYS A 206 -0.39 27.95 -21.13
CA LYS A 206 -0.77 29.22 -20.50
C LYS A 206 0.49 29.96 -20.09
N LEU A 207 0.56 31.23 -20.47
CA LEU A 207 1.66 32.13 -20.15
C LEU A 207 1.14 33.21 -19.20
N ALA A 208 1.86 33.48 -18.11
CA ALA A 208 1.57 34.57 -17.20
C ALA A 208 2.84 35.32 -16.82
N VAL A 209 2.85 36.62 -16.98
CA VAL A 209 3.96 37.47 -16.54
C VAL A 209 3.67 37.99 -15.17
N ASP A 210 4.60 37.76 -14.25
CA ASP A 210 4.49 38.17 -12.85
C ASP A 210 5.65 39.04 -12.41
N ALA A 211 5.33 40.05 -11.62
CA ALA A 211 6.30 40.88 -10.91
C ALA A 211 5.89 40.98 -9.44
N THR A 212 6.60 40.27 -8.56
CA THR A 212 6.40 40.33 -7.11
C THR A 212 4.97 39.93 -6.64
N GLY A 213 4.38 38.89 -7.24
CA GLY A 213 3.04 38.41 -6.90
C GLY A 213 1.90 39.13 -7.63
N ARG A 214 2.22 40.02 -8.57
CA ARG A 214 1.21 40.72 -9.38
C ARG A 214 1.29 40.28 -10.84
N VAL A 215 0.22 39.65 -11.34
CA VAL A 215 0.10 39.28 -12.74
C VAL A 215 -0.01 40.55 -13.62
N LEU A 216 0.95 40.71 -14.50
CA LEU A 216 1.01 41.89 -15.44
C LEU A 216 0.36 41.60 -16.79
N ASP A 217 0.46 40.38 -17.28
CA ASP A 217 -0.04 39.98 -18.59
C ASP A 217 -0.26 38.47 -18.65
N THR A 218 -1.15 38.01 -19.52
CA THR A 218 -1.41 36.59 -19.75
C THR A 218 -1.60 36.32 -21.25
N ALA A 219 -1.21 35.13 -21.68
CA ALA A 219 -1.45 34.68 -23.07
C ALA A 219 -1.64 33.16 -23.10
N VAL A 220 -2.30 32.67 -24.14
CA VAL A 220 -2.38 31.26 -24.47
C VAL A 220 -1.71 31.02 -25.82
N VAL A 221 -0.87 30.00 -25.87
CA VAL A 221 -0.12 29.59 -27.06
C VAL A 221 -0.25 28.10 -27.31
N TYR A 222 -0.09 27.68 -28.56
CA TYR A 222 -0.30 26.28 -28.97
C TYR A 222 0.92 25.71 -29.69
N PRO A 223 2.05 25.55 -29.02
CA PRO A 223 3.29 25.11 -29.65
C PRO A 223 3.34 23.62 -29.99
N THR A 224 2.52 22.81 -29.33
CA THR A 224 2.51 21.36 -29.42
C THR A 224 1.38 20.82 -30.29
N GLN A 225 1.46 19.54 -30.65
CA GLN A 225 0.35 18.91 -31.36
C GLN A 225 -0.93 18.93 -30.51
N PRO A 226 -2.13 19.01 -31.14
CA PRO A 226 -2.37 18.92 -32.58
C PRO A 226 -2.18 20.25 -33.37
N PHE A 227 -2.00 21.37 -32.69
CA PHE A 227 -2.02 22.71 -33.32
C PHE A 227 -0.69 23.14 -33.94
N ASN A 228 0.41 22.79 -33.32
CA ASN A 228 1.80 22.99 -33.77
C ASN A 228 2.14 24.42 -34.24
N LYS A 229 1.60 25.44 -33.54
CA LYS A 229 1.78 26.87 -33.89
C LYS A 229 3.07 27.44 -33.30
N ILE A 230 4.22 26.85 -33.63
CA ILE A 230 5.53 27.20 -33.06
C ILE A 230 5.92 28.64 -33.33
N ALA A 231 5.80 29.10 -34.61
CA ALA A 231 6.19 30.45 -34.99
C ALA A 231 5.36 31.53 -34.29
N GLU A 232 4.04 31.33 -34.15
CA GLU A 232 3.16 32.24 -33.42
C GLU A 232 3.53 32.27 -31.93
N THR A 233 3.82 31.10 -31.35
CA THR A 233 4.24 30.96 -29.95
C THR A 233 5.54 31.70 -29.67
N LYS A 234 6.55 31.55 -30.53
CA LYS A 234 7.83 32.24 -30.37
C LYS A 234 7.64 33.77 -30.49
N ARG A 235 6.83 34.24 -31.43
CA ARG A 235 6.52 35.66 -31.56
C ARG A 235 5.87 36.21 -30.30
N LYS A 236 4.75 35.61 -29.86
CA LYS A 236 4.03 36.05 -28.64
C LYS A 236 4.93 35.99 -27.39
N GLY A 237 5.72 34.92 -27.25
CA GLY A 237 6.67 34.79 -26.17
C GLY A 237 7.70 35.92 -26.19
N THR A 238 8.35 36.17 -27.31
CA THR A 238 9.33 37.25 -27.46
C THR A 238 8.72 38.64 -27.18
N ASP A 239 7.49 38.89 -27.60
CA ASP A 239 6.76 40.14 -27.33
C ASP A 239 6.57 40.33 -25.81
N LEU A 240 6.14 39.29 -25.09
CA LEU A 240 6.00 39.32 -23.63
C LEU A 240 7.34 39.55 -22.93
N LEU A 241 8.41 38.87 -23.38
CA LEU A 241 9.75 39.02 -22.79
C LEU A 241 10.24 40.47 -22.92
N LYS A 242 10.08 41.09 -24.10
CA LYS A 242 10.50 42.48 -24.37
C LYS A 242 9.64 43.51 -23.66
N LYS A 243 8.31 43.35 -23.74
CA LYS A 243 7.33 44.29 -23.17
C LYS A 243 7.50 44.47 -21.67
N HIS A 244 7.71 43.34 -20.94
CA HIS A 244 7.75 43.32 -19.49
C HIS A 244 9.17 43.16 -18.92
N LYS A 245 10.20 43.14 -19.77
CA LYS A 245 11.61 42.98 -19.38
C LYS A 245 11.79 41.71 -18.51
N VAL A 246 11.19 40.62 -18.96
CA VAL A 246 11.27 39.31 -18.27
C VAL A 246 12.72 38.84 -18.19
N THR A 247 13.13 38.36 -17.02
CA THR A 247 14.50 37.87 -16.79
C THR A 247 14.55 36.37 -16.55
N VAL A 248 13.42 35.76 -16.15
CA VAL A 248 13.35 34.32 -15.87
C VAL A 248 12.05 33.74 -16.45
N ILE A 249 12.15 32.58 -17.07
CA ILE A 249 10.99 31.77 -17.48
C ILE A 249 10.93 30.54 -16.56
N SER A 250 9.81 30.32 -15.88
CA SER A 250 9.56 29.10 -15.12
C SER A 250 8.63 28.19 -15.92
N ILE A 251 9.08 26.96 -16.21
CA ILE A 251 8.34 25.97 -16.99
C ILE A 251 7.85 24.89 -16.03
N GLY A 252 6.56 24.62 -16.04
CA GLY A 252 6.00 23.50 -15.25
C GLY A 252 6.51 22.14 -15.72
N ASN A 253 6.70 21.20 -14.79
CA ASN A 253 7.23 19.86 -15.08
C ASN A 253 6.14 18.83 -15.44
N GLY A 254 4.90 19.27 -15.68
CA GLY A 254 3.78 18.41 -16.04
C GLY A 254 3.79 17.92 -17.49
N THR A 255 2.60 17.71 -18.02
CA THR A 255 2.36 17.26 -19.40
C THR A 255 2.95 18.27 -20.40
N ALA A 256 3.62 17.79 -21.48
CA ALA A 256 4.26 18.62 -22.52
C ALA A 256 5.44 19.51 -22.03
N SER A 257 6.03 19.21 -20.86
CA SER A 257 7.13 19.97 -20.30
C SER A 257 8.39 19.94 -21.19
N ARG A 258 8.77 18.76 -21.71
CA ARG A 258 9.97 18.59 -22.55
C ARG A 258 9.86 19.33 -23.89
N GLU A 259 8.69 19.27 -24.51
CA GLU A 259 8.41 20.01 -25.75
C GLU A 259 8.44 21.51 -25.50
N SER A 260 7.86 21.95 -24.39
CA SER A 260 7.89 23.37 -23.99
C SER A 260 9.29 23.86 -23.69
N GLU A 261 10.10 23.06 -22.99
CA GLU A 261 11.51 23.37 -22.72
C GLU A 261 12.31 23.63 -24.00
N LYS A 262 12.17 22.73 -24.99
CA LYS A 262 12.83 22.88 -26.29
C LYS A 262 12.46 24.19 -26.97
N ILE A 263 11.17 24.50 -26.98
CA ILE A 263 10.65 25.72 -27.62
C ILE A 263 11.12 26.99 -26.90
N VAL A 264 11.13 26.97 -25.57
CA VAL A 264 11.62 28.07 -24.74
C VAL A 264 13.13 28.27 -24.94
N ALA A 265 13.92 27.20 -25.00
CA ALA A 265 15.34 27.30 -25.30
C ALA A 265 15.63 27.94 -26.67
N GLU A 266 14.90 27.49 -27.69
CA GLU A 266 14.98 28.12 -29.05
C GLU A 266 14.54 29.58 -29.05
N LEU A 267 13.44 29.92 -28.36
CA LEU A 267 12.93 31.28 -28.22
C LEU A 267 13.96 32.21 -27.56
N ILE A 268 14.62 31.74 -26.48
CA ILE A 268 15.67 32.51 -25.80
C ILE A 268 16.85 32.74 -26.76
N ALA A 269 17.30 31.67 -27.42
CA ALA A 269 18.42 31.77 -28.38
C ALA A 269 18.14 32.74 -29.53
N GLU A 270 16.94 32.68 -30.12
CA GLU A 270 16.53 33.56 -31.23
C GLU A 270 16.26 35.01 -30.78
N SER A 271 15.82 35.22 -29.55
CA SER A 271 15.51 36.57 -29.06
C SER A 271 16.75 37.39 -28.73
N GLY A 272 17.90 36.76 -28.45
CA GLY A 272 19.13 37.43 -28.02
C GLY A 272 19.03 38.13 -26.65
N LEU A 273 17.97 37.85 -25.88
CA LEU A 273 17.74 38.48 -24.59
C LEU A 273 18.45 37.69 -23.47
N PRO A 274 18.94 38.34 -22.40
CA PRO A 274 19.58 37.69 -21.28
C PRO A 274 18.55 37.05 -20.32
N VAL A 275 17.75 36.12 -20.83
CA VAL A 275 16.69 35.43 -20.09
C VAL A 275 17.19 34.05 -19.72
N GLN A 276 16.95 33.64 -18.47
CA GLN A 276 17.20 32.30 -17.96
C GLN A 276 15.89 31.51 -17.89
N TYR A 277 15.96 30.19 -17.93
CA TYR A 277 14.77 29.38 -17.64
C TYR A 277 15.09 28.29 -16.61
N ALA A 278 14.04 27.83 -15.94
CA ALA A 278 14.08 26.71 -15.01
C ALA A 278 12.82 25.86 -15.14
N ILE A 279 12.97 24.55 -14.97
CA ILE A 279 11.83 23.64 -14.84
C ILE A 279 11.47 23.58 -13.36
N VAL A 280 10.19 23.81 -13.03
CA VAL A 280 9.67 23.83 -11.66
C VAL A 280 8.61 22.78 -11.46
N SER A 281 8.59 22.17 -10.27
CA SER A 281 7.58 21.19 -9.91
C SER A 281 6.24 21.87 -9.66
N GLU A 282 5.19 21.34 -10.29
CA GLU A 282 3.79 21.80 -10.13
C GLU A 282 3.05 21.04 -9.03
N ALA A 283 3.68 20.09 -8.36
CA ALA A 283 3.02 19.23 -7.38
C ALA A 283 2.30 20.02 -6.27
N GLY A 284 2.94 21.08 -5.76
CA GLY A 284 2.34 21.95 -4.74
C GLY A 284 1.15 22.75 -5.27
N ALA A 285 1.26 23.29 -6.48
CA ALA A 285 0.16 24.05 -7.10
C ALA A 285 -1.05 23.17 -7.42
N SER A 286 -0.81 21.92 -7.86
CA SER A 286 -1.88 20.96 -8.14
C SER A 286 -2.68 20.59 -6.91
N VAL A 287 -2.01 20.38 -5.77
CA VAL A 287 -2.68 20.11 -4.49
C VAL A 287 -3.50 21.31 -4.02
N TYR A 288 -2.95 22.50 -4.12
CA TYR A 288 -3.63 23.73 -3.69
C TYR A 288 -4.84 24.08 -4.56
N SER A 289 -4.79 23.82 -5.86
CA SER A 289 -5.88 24.12 -6.78
C SER A 289 -7.03 23.11 -6.77
N ALA A 290 -6.82 21.94 -6.17
CA ALA A 290 -7.84 20.89 -6.04
C ALA A 290 -8.73 21.05 -4.78
N SER A 291 -8.43 22.01 -3.93
CA SER A 291 -9.19 22.36 -2.70
C SER A 291 -10.11 23.63 -2.95
#